data_41d68829371d8d372f462c789925cd7a
#
_entry.id   41d68829371d8d372f462c789925cd7a
#
_cell.length_a   1.000
_cell.length_b   1.000
_cell.length_c   1.000
_cell.angle_alpha   90.00
_cell.angle_beta   90.00
_cell.angle_gamma   90.00
#
_symmetry.space_group_name_H-M   'P 1'
#
loop_
_entity.id
_entity.type
_entity.pdbx_description
1 polymer ?
#
loop_
_entity_poly.entity_id
_entity_poly.type
_entity_poly.pdbx_seq_one_letter_code
_entity_poly.pdbx_strand_id
1 'polypeptide(L)'
;MPPMTPTQVLPDAVRDLGRVHHIALIVRSIEASLGLWRDALHLDLETVMDIPDDRVRIAFLGVGESKIELVEPTDDSTGVARFLEKAGEGFHHVCFEVANLAETLLRLEIDGIELIDSSPRRGAEGPVAFIHPRSCHGVLVELIEAPGGPAWASLGF
;
A
#
# COMPACT_ATOMS: atom_id res chain seq x y z
N MET A 1 26.42 -2.41 -22.56
CA MET A 1 25.63 -3.31 -21.70
C MET A 1 25.22 -4.53 -22.48
N PRO A 2 25.46 -5.73 -21.95
CA PRO A 2 24.89 -6.91 -22.58
C PRO A 2 23.36 -6.82 -22.55
N PRO A 3 22.65 -7.37 -23.55
CA PRO A 3 21.19 -7.38 -23.53
C PRO A 3 20.72 -8.15 -22.28
N MET A 4 19.80 -7.54 -21.56
CA MET A 4 19.17 -8.22 -20.43
C MET A 4 18.35 -9.40 -20.99
N THR A 5 18.70 -10.60 -20.57
CA THR A 5 17.88 -11.78 -20.86
C THR A 5 16.53 -11.63 -20.17
N PRO A 6 15.41 -11.96 -20.85
CA PRO A 6 14.12 -11.98 -20.18
C PRO A 6 14.21 -12.87 -18.94
N THR A 7 13.86 -12.33 -17.81
CA THR A 7 13.82 -13.07 -16.56
C THR A 7 12.89 -14.26 -16.72
N GLN A 8 13.39 -15.43 -16.35
CA GLN A 8 12.58 -16.63 -16.29
C GLN A 8 11.34 -16.35 -15.44
N VAL A 9 10.16 -16.54 -16.00
CA VAL A 9 8.90 -16.37 -15.26
C VAL A 9 8.88 -17.42 -14.15
N LEU A 10 8.96 -16.97 -12.89
CA LEU A 10 8.84 -17.86 -11.75
C LEU A 10 7.43 -18.44 -11.66
N PRO A 11 7.29 -19.71 -11.23
CA PRO A 11 5.98 -20.27 -10.93
C PRO A 11 5.22 -19.42 -9.91
N ASP A 12 3.90 -19.36 -10.00
CA ASP A 12 3.05 -18.55 -9.12
C ASP A 12 3.29 -18.85 -7.63
N ALA A 13 3.64 -20.09 -7.29
CA ALA A 13 3.94 -20.51 -5.92
C ALA A 13 5.22 -19.84 -5.32
N VAL A 14 6.06 -19.23 -6.14
CA VAL A 14 7.30 -18.55 -5.69
C VAL A 14 7.20 -17.04 -5.83
N ARG A 15 6.07 -16.52 -6.30
CA ARG A 15 5.85 -15.09 -6.40
C ARG A 15 5.35 -14.55 -5.05
N ASP A 16 6.07 -13.57 -4.51
CA ASP A 16 5.66 -12.93 -3.28
C ASP A 16 4.52 -11.94 -3.50
N LEU A 17 4.64 -11.15 -4.58
CA LEU A 17 3.66 -10.11 -4.89
C LEU A 17 2.56 -10.67 -5.77
N GLY A 18 1.31 -10.56 -5.31
CA GLY A 18 0.13 -10.96 -6.06
C GLY A 18 -0.30 -9.89 -7.06
N ARG A 19 -0.64 -8.71 -6.55
CA ARG A 19 -1.15 -7.60 -7.35
C ARG A 19 -0.83 -6.26 -6.70
N VAL A 20 -0.99 -5.18 -7.46
CA VAL A 20 -1.09 -3.86 -6.88
C VAL A 20 -2.44 -3.76 -6.19
N HIS A 21 -2.43 -3.65 -4.85
CA HIS A 21 -3.64 -3.50 -4.06
C HIS A 21 -4.19 -2.09 -4.20
N HIS A 22 -3.36 -1.09 -3.98
CA HIS A 22 -3.74 0.30 -4.18
C HIS A 22 -2.55 1.21 -4.45
N ILE A 23 -2.87 2.38 -4.96
CA ILE A 23 -1.97 3.53 -5.07
C ILE A 23 -2.55 4.61 -4.16
N ALA A 24 -1.74 5.13 -3.24
CA ALA A 24 -2.14 6.14 -2.29
C ALA A 24 -1.69 7.53 -2.71
N LEU A 25 -2.62 8.46 -2.66
CA LEU A 25 -2.42 9.88 -2.95
C LEU A 25 -2.77 10.68 -1.70
N ILE A 26 -1.88 11.60 -1.31
CA ILE A 26 -2.20 12.56 -0.25
C ILE A 26 -2.93 13.74 -0.88
N VAL A 27 -4.06 14.10 -0.28
CA VAL A 27 -4.92 15.19 -0.72
C VAL A 27 -5.28 16.10 0.45
N ARG A 28 -5.58 17.37 0.15
CA ARG A 28 -6.03 18.33 1.17
C ARG A 28 -7.45 18.06 1.62
N SER A 29 -8.29 17.57 0.69
CA SER A 29 -9.70 17.29 0.94
C SER A 29 -10.15 16.12 0.08
N ILE A 30 -10.60 15.05 0.71
CA ILE A 30 -11.21 13.90 0.02
C ILE A 30 -12.44 14.39 -0.74
N GLU A 31 -13.32 15.16 -0.09
CA GLU A 31 -14.56 15.63 -0.70
C GLU A 31 -14.29 16.43 -1.99
N ALA A 32 -13.33 17.34 -1.97
CA ALA A 32 -12.96 18.10 -3.16
C ALA A 32 -12.33 17.20 -4.25
N SER A 33 -11.60 16.18 -3.85
CA SER A 33 -10.94 15.24 -4.77
C SER A 33 -11.93 14.33 -5.51
N LEU A 34 -13.10 14.08 -4.94
CA LEU A 34 -14.13 13.23 -5.56
C LEU A 34 -14.69 13.81 -6.85
N GLY A 35 -14.58 15.12 -7.06
CA GLY A 35 -14.95 15.75 -8.33
C GLY A 35 -14.19 15.18 -9.52
N LEU A 36 -12.89 14.88 -9.36
CA LEU A 36 -12.09 14.21 -10.38
C LEU A 36 -12.34 12.69 -10.38
N TRP A 37 -12.08 12.03 -9.25
CA TRP A 37 -11.98 10.58 -9.22
C TRP A 37 -13.31 9.87 -9.38
N ARG A 38 -14.33 10.30 -8.66
CA ARG A 38 -15.66 9.71 -8.73
C ARG A 38 -16.48 10.28 -9.90
N ASP A 39 -16.53 11.62 -10.01
CA ASP A 39 -17.49 12.27 -10.88
C ASP A 39 -17.00 12.37 -12.33
N ALA A 40 -15.75 12.81 -12.57
CA ALA A 40 -15.20 12.94 -13.91
C ALA A 40 -14.63 11.64 -14.47
N LEU A 41 -13.95 10.84 -13.65
CA LEU A 41 -13.35 9.56 -14.06
C LEU A 41 -14.26 8.34 -13.83
N HIS A 42 -15.41 8.55 -13.19
CA HIS A 42 -16.42 7.52 -12.93
C HIS A 42 -15.94 6.31 -12.13
N LEU A 43 -15.03 6.52 -11.17
CA LEU A 43 -14.62 5.47 -10.25
C LEU A 43 -15.65 5.30 -9.14
N ASP A 44 -15.86 4.04 -8.74
CA ASP A 44 -16.77 3.71 -7.64
C ASP A 44 -16.11 4.04 -6.30
N LEU A 45 -16.74 4.92 -5.54
CA LEU A 45 -16.34 5.18 -4.15
C LEU A 45 -16.82 4.02 -3.28
N GLU A 46 -15.87 3.22 -2.79
CA GLU A 46 -16.18 2.02 -2.01
C GLU A 46 -16.31 2.31 -0.52
N THR A 47 -15.43 3.16 0.01
CA THR A 47 -15.32 3.40 1.45
C THR A 47 -14.76 4.78 1.73
N VAL A 48 -15.26 5.42 2.78
CA VAL A 48 -14.64 6.57 3.44
C VAL A 48 -14.61 6.26 4.94
N MET A 49 -13.43 6.36 5.56
CA MET A 49 -13.29 6.09 6.98
C MET A 49 -12.19 6.92 7.64
N ASP A 50 -12.36 7.17 8.93
CA ASP A 50 -11.32 7.75 9.75
C ASP A 50 -10.42 6.65 10.31
N ILE A 51 -9.11 6.88 10.32
CA ILE A 51 -8.10 6.04 10.96
C ILE A 51 -7.50 6.85 12.12
N PRO A 52 -8.10 6.79 13.31
CA PRO A 52 -7.72 7.67 14.42
C PRO A 52 -6.26 7.52 14.87
N ASP A 53 -5.75 6.28 14.87
CA ASP A 53 -4.37 6.00 15.28
C ASP A 53 -3.34 6.65 14.36
N ASP A 54 -3.64 6.72 13.08
CA ASP A 54 -2.77 7.36 12.08
C ASP A 54 -3.13 8.84 11.86
N ARG A 55 -4.21 9.30 12.45
CA ARG A 55 -4.74 10.67 12.32
C ARG A 55 -4.92 11.09 10.88
N VAL A 56 -5.55 10.20 10.11
CA VAL A 56 -5.95 10.42 8.71
C VAL A 56 -7.38 9.99 8.48
N ARG A 57 -7.98 10.58 7.46
CA ARG A 57 -9.19 10.07 6.83
C ARG A 57 -8.79 9.49 5.49
N ILE A 58 -9.37 8.37 5.12
CA ILE A 58 -9.08 7.71 3.84
C ILE A 58 -10.35 7.49 3.04
N ALA A 59 -10.19 7.43 1.72
CA ALA A 59 -11.23 6.99 0.80
C ALA A 59 -10.64 6.00 -0.19
N PHE A 60 -11.35 4.90 -0.43
CA PHE A 60 -10.99 3.94 -1.48
C PHE A 60 -11.95 4.05 -2.66
N LEU A 61 -11.37 4.14 -3.87
CA LEU A 61 -12.11 4.11 -5.12
C LEU A 61 -11.60 2.94 -5.96
N GLY A 62 -12.50 2.09 -6.46
CA GLY A 62 -12.15 0.90 -7.24
C GLY A 62 -11.66 1.22 -8.64
N VAL A 63 -10.59 0.55 -9.07
CA VAL A 63 -10.03 0.61 -10.42
C VAL A 63 -9.70 -0.82 -10.84
N GLY A 64 -10.62 -1.50 -11.53
CA GLY A 64 -10.45 -2.92 -11.84
C GLY A 64 -10.27 -3.73 -10.56
N GLU A 65 -9.18 -4.49 -10.45
CA GLU A 65 -8.83 -5.24 -9.24
C GLU A 65 -8.03 -4.43 -8.22
N SER A 66 -7.64 -3.22 -8.57
CA SER A 66 -6.86 -2.32 -7.72
C SER A 66 -7.74 -1.18 -7.20
N LYS A 67 -7.15 -0.31 -6.38
CA LYS A 67 -7.83 0.85 -5.80
C LYS A 67 -6.95 2.09 -5.85
N ILE A 68 -7.59 3.24 -5.89
CA ILE A 68 -6.98 4.51 -5.52
C ILE A 68 -7.35 4.75 -4.05
N GLU A 69 -6.36 5.03 -3.21
CA GLU A 69 -6.56 5.48 -1.84
C GLU A 69 -6.28 6.98 -1.76
N LEU A 70 -7.26 7.75 -1.37
CA LEU A 70 -7.09 9.17 -1.05
C LEU A 70 -6.85 9.29 0.45
N VAL A 71 -5.79 9.99 0.84
CA VAL A 71 -5.39 10.14 2.25
C VAL A 71 -5.42 11.62 2.62
N GLU A 72 -6.28 11.97 3.56
CA GLU A 72 -6.41 13.33 4.08
C GLU A 72 -5.94 13.37 5.54
N PRO A 73 -4.93 14.19 5.90
CA PRO A 73 -4.54 14.33 7.30
C PRO A 73 -5.62 15.03 8.09
N THR A 74 -5.92 14.51 9.29
CA THR A 74 -6.88 15.11 10.23
C THR A 74 -6.22 15.94 11.31
N ASP A 75 -4.88 16.02 11.30
CA ASP A 75 -4.03 16.68 12.29
C ASP A 75 -2.77 17.18 11.62
N ASP A 76 -2.29 18.35 12.02
CA ASP A 76 -1.11 18.98 11.42
C ASP A 76 0.23 18.40 11.88
N SER A 77 0.22 17.52 12.88
CA SER A 77 1.44 17.02 13.53
C SER A 77 1.97 15.72 12.96
N THR A 78 1.33 15.14 11.95
CA THR A 78 1.67 13.83 11.39
C THR A 78 2.68 13.91 10.25
N GLY A 79 3.29 12.76 9.92
CA GLY A 79 4.14 12.63 8.74
C GLY A 79 3.40 12.90 7.43
N VAL A 80 2.13 12.49 7.36
CA VAL A 80 1.24 12.77 6.21
C VAL A 80 1.00 14.28 6.05
N ALA A 81 0.71 14.97 7.16
CA ALA A 81 0.56 16.42 7.13
C ALA A 81 1.84 17.14 6.71
N ARG A 82 3.00 16.70 7.20
CA ARG A 82 4.30 17.23 6.79
C ARG A 82 4.60 16.98 5.33
N PHE A 83 4.24 15.82 4.80
CA PHE A 83 4.37 15.52 3.38
C PHE A 83 3.54 16.50 2.54
N LEU A 84 2.28 16.70 2.92
CA LEU A 84 1.38 17.62 2.23
C LEU A 84 1.91 19.06 2.24
N GLU A 85 2.45 19.51 3.36
CA GLU A 85 3.03 20.85 3.49
C GLU A 85 4.26 21.03 2.62
N LYS A 86 5.15 20.06 2.57
CA LYS A 86 6.43 20.15 1.85
C LYS A 86 6.33 19.85 0.36
N ALA A 87 5.61 18.81 0.00
CA ALA A 87 5.52 18.30 -1.37
C ALA A 87 4.22 18.69 -2.08
N GLY A 88 3.20 19.11 -1.33
CA GLY A 88 1.85 19.31 -1.88
C GLY A 88 1.11 18.00 -2.08
N GLU A 89 -0.04 18.07 -2.75
CA GLU A 89 -0.82 16.89 -3.08
C GLU A 89 -0.09 16.00 -4.07
N GLY A 90 -0.27 14.69 -3.96
CA GLY A 90 0.28 13.77 -4.93
C GLY A 90 0.55 12.37 -4.39
N PHE A 91 1.32 11.62 -5.18
CA PHE A 91 1.67 10.22 -4.89
C PHE A 91 2.40 10.09 -3.56
N HIS A 92 1.96 9.14 -2.75
CA HIS A 92 2.58 8.84 -1.46
C HIS A 92 3.21 7.45 -1.43
N HIS A 93 2.44 6.42 -1.76
CA HIS A 93 2.95 5.04 -1.77
C HIS A 93 2.17 4.15 -2.73
N VAL A 94 2.78 3.01 -3.05
CA VAL A 94 2.14 1.89 -3.73
C VAL A 94 2.08 0.71 -2.76
N CYS A 95 0.94 0.01 -2.74
CA CYS A 95 0.72 -1.17 -1.92
C CYS A 95 0.59 -2.42 -2.78
N PHE A 96 1.34 -3.45 -2.43
CA PHE A 96 1.27 -4.77 -3.06
C PHE A 96 0.69 -5.80 -2.10
N GLU A 97 -0.12 -6.70 -2.65
CA GLU A 97 -0.68 -7.82 -1.90
C GLU A 97 0.30 -8.99 -1.86
N VAL A 98 0.49 -9.58 -0.68
CA VAL A 98 1.32 -10.77 -0.45
C VAL A 98 0.49 -11.85 0.24
N ALA A 99 0.87 -13.13 0.05
CA ALA A 99 0.15 -14.24 0.64
C ALA A 99 0.39 -14.36 2.16
N ASN A 100 1.64 -14.18 2.59
CA ASN A 100 2.05 -14.27 3.99
C ASN A 100 2.99 -13.11 4.32
N LEU A 101 2.45 -12.09 4.99
CA LEU A 101 3.20 -10.87 5.25
C LEU A 101 4.39 -11.10 6.20
N ALA A 102 4.19 -11.84 7.29
CA ALA A 102 5.25 -12.09 8.26
C ALA A 102 6.44 -12.83 7.63
N GLU A 103 6.18 -13.83 6.81
CA GLU A 103 7.20 -14.60 6.10
C GLU A 103 7.92 -13.72 5.05
N THR A 104 7.18 -12.91 4.32
CA THR A 104 7.74 -11.98 3.34
C THR A 104 8.69 -10.98 4.01
N LEU A 105 8.29 -10.40 5.15
CA LEU A 105 9.13 -9.44 5.89
C LEU A 105 10.42 -10.09 6.38
N LEU A 106 10.33 -11.31 6.93
CA LEU A 106 11.50 -12.04 7.40
C LEU A 106 12.50 -12.29 6.26
N ARG A 107 12.01 -12.73 5.11
CA ARG A 107 12.86 -12.96 3.94
C ARG A 107 13.49 -11.68 3.42
N LEU A 108 12.74 -10.59 3.37
CA LEU A 108 13.28 -9.30 2.95
C LEU A 108 14.41 -8.82 3.88
N GLU A 109 14.27 -8.99 5.19
CA GLU A 109 15.34 -8.68 6.15
C GLU A 109 16.59 -9.53 5.92
N ILE A 110 16.42 -10.83 5.69
CA ILE A 110 17.53 -11.75 5.38
C ILE A 110 18.26 -11.30 4.10
N ASP A 111 17.52 -10.80 3.11
CA ASP A 111 18.06 -10.29 1.86
C ASP A 111 18.68 -8.89 1.98
N GLY A 112 18.68 -8.30 3.18
CA GLY A 112 19.29 -6.99 3.43
C GLY A 112 18.41 -5.79 3.05
N ILE A 113 17.13 -6.01 2.83
CA ILE A 113 16.16 -4.94 2.55
C ILE A 113 15.82 -4.20 3.85
N GLU A 114 15.93 -2.89 3.84
CA GLU A 114 15.59 -2.07 5.00
C GLU A 114 14.07 -1.92 5.12
N LEU A 115 13.52 -2.33 6.25
CA LEU A 115 12.09 -2.24 6.55
C LEU A 115 11.82 -1.06 7.50
N ILE A 116 10.68 -0.39 7.33
CA ILE A 116 10.13 0.50 8.35
C ILE A 116 9.45 -0.33 9.43
N ASP A 117 8.66 -1.33 9.02
CA ASP A 117 7.99 -2.26 9.91
C ASP A 117 8.59 -3.65 9.75
N SER A 118 9.25 -4.17 10.79
CA SER A 118 9.80 -5.54 10.79
C SER A 118 8.77 -6.61 11.13
N SER A 119 7.59 -6.21 11.57
CA SER A 119 6.44 -7.07 11.82
C SER A 119 5.15 -6.41 11.35
N PRO A 120 4.13 -7.21 11.00
CA PRO A 120 2.85 -6.68 10.56
C PRO A 120 2.20 -5.77 11.61
N ARG A 121 1.56 -4.70 11.14
CA ARG A 121 0.72 -3.84 11.94
C ARG A 121 -0.68 -3.74 11.34
N ARG A 122 -1.63 -3.27 12.12
CA ARG A 122 -3.01 -3.15 11.68
C ARG A 122 -3.16 -2.03 10.65
N GLY A 123 -3.69 -2.36 9.48
CA GLY A 123 -4.10 -1.40 8.45
C GLY A 123 -5.61 -1.36 8.27
N ALA A 124 -6.08 -0.48 7.39
CA ALA A 124 -7.51 -0.28 7.13
C ALA A 124 -8.20 -1.54 6.57
N GLU A 125 -7.52 -2.30 5.74
CA GLU A 125 -8.08 -3.48 5.05
C GLU A 125 -7.32 -4.78 5.38
N GLY A 126 -6.52 -4.80 6.42
CA GLY A 126 -5.79 -5.98 6.87
C GLY A 126 -4.40 -5.66 7.39
N PRO A 127 -3.61 -6.70 7.76
CA PRO A 127 -2.24 -6.51 8.21
C PRO A 127 -1.37 -5.89 7.13
N VAL A 128 -0.59 -4.87 7.49
CA VAL A 128 0.29 -4.13 6.58
C VAL A 128 1.69 -3.96 7.18
N ALA A 129 2.65 -3.66 6.30
CA ALA A 129 3.99 -3.22 6.70
C ALA A 129 4.61 -2.39 5.58
N PHE A 130 5.49 -1.46 5.94
CA PHE A 130 6.19 -0.61 4.99
C PHE A 130 7.65 -1.00 4.83
N ILE A 131 8.12 -0.97 3.59
CA ILE A 131 9.53 -1.08 3.23
C ILE A 131 10.09 0.33 3.15
N HIS A 132 11.30 0.53 3.70
CA HIS A 132 11.93 1.84 3.68
C HIS A 132 12.23 2.30 2.24
N PRO A 133 11.92 3.55 1.88
CA PRO A 133 12.17 4.07 0.52
C PRO A 133 13.61 3.93 0.04
N ARG A 134 14.56 3.93 0.97
CA ARG A 134 15.99 3.74 0.67
C ARG A 134 16.28 2.42 -0.05
N SER A 135 15.50 1.38 0.23
CA SER A 135 15.60 0.08 -0.43
C SER A 135 14.72 -0.05 -1.67
N CYS A 136 13.90 0.96 -1.97
CA CYS A 136 12.91 0.93 -3.05
C CYS A 136 13.05 2.13 -4.01
N HIS A 137 14.29 2.55 -4.27
CA HIS A 137 14.58 3.65 -5.23
C HIS A 137 13.88 4.97 -4.88
N GLY A 138 13.68 5.24 -3.59
CA GLY A 138 12.98 6.45 -3.12
C GLY A 138 11.47 6.33 -3.07
N VAL A 139 10.90 5.17 -3.43
CA VAL A 139 9.47 4.92 -3.39
C VAL A 139 9.09 4.27 -2.06
N LEU A 140 8.10 4.81 -1.37
CA LEU A 140 7.51 4.15 -0.21
C LEU A 140 6.64 2.98 -0.68
N VAL A 141 6.98 1.77 -0.27
CA VAL A 141 6.26 0.55 -0.63
C VAL A 141 5.57 -0.02 0.59
N GLU A 142 4.27 -0.25 0.46
CA GLU A 142 3.45 -0.95 1.45
C GLU A 142 3.18 -2.37 0.98
N LEU A 143 3.16 -3.31 1.92
CA LEU A 143 2.72 -4.68 1.69
C LEU A 143 1.48 -4.94 2.53
N ILE A 144 0.49 -5.59 1.95
CA ILE A 144 -0.73 -6.01 2.65
C ILE A 144 -0.92 -7.51 2.49
N GLU A 145 -1.34 -8.19 3.57
CA GLU A 145 -1.65 -9.61 3.51
C GLU A 145 -2.96 -9.86 2.77
N ALA A 146 -2.94 -10.82 1.86
CA ALA A 146 -4.13 -11.22 1.11
C ALA A 146 -5.26 -11.70 2.05
N PRO A 147 -6.54 -11.44 1.70
CA PRO A 147 -7.66 -11.95 2.47
C PRO A 147 -7.58 -13.49 2.65
N GLY A 148 -7.84 -13.96 3.89
CA GLY A 148 -7.73 -15.38 4.24
C GLY A 148 -6.35 -15.79 4.74
N GLY A 149 -5.36 -14.91 4.68
CA GLY A 149 -4.00 -15.18 5.12
C GLY A 149 -3.29 -16.26 4.31
N PRO A 150 -2.22 -16.86 4.82
CA PRO A 150 -1.50 -17.91 4.12
C PRO A 150 -2.38 -19.16 3.94
N ALA A 151 -2.18 -19.85 2.81
CA ALA A 151 -2.99 -21.02 2.46
C ALA A 151 -3.06 -22.10 3.54
N TRP A 152 -1.98 -22.25 4.35
CA TRP A 152 -1.96 -23.21 5.45
C TRP A 152 -2.87 -22.83 6.63
N ALA A 153 -3.19 -21.52 6.79
CA ALA A 153 -4.07 -21.06 7.87
C ALA A 153 -5.49 -21.62 7.72
N SER A 154 -5.92 -21.92 6.49
CA SER A 154 -7.23 -22.54 6.22
C SER A 154 -7.26 -24.04 6.52
N LEU A 155 -6.11 -24.65 6.80
CA LEU A 155 -6.00 -26.08 7.13
C LEU A 155 -6.14 -26.37 8.62
N GLY A 156 -6.39 -25.37 9.46
CA GLY A 156 -6.67 -25.55 10.88
C GLY A 156 -5.45 -25.84 11.75
N PHE A 157 -4.28 -25.48 11.30
CA PHE A 157 -3.05 -25.56 12.10
C PHE A 157 -2.91 -24.38 13.05
#